data_f138da5c8862ae7a0eefbde02575348f
#
_entry.id   f138da5c8862ae7a0eefbde02575348f
#
_cell.length_a   1.000
_cell.length_b   1.000
_cell.length_c   1.000
_cell.angle_alpha   90.00
_cell.angle_beta   90.00
_cell.angle_gamma   90.00
#
_symmetry.space_group_name_H-M   'P 1'
#
loop_
_entity.id
_entity.type
_entity.pdbx_description
1 polymer ?
#
loop_
_entity_poly.entity_id
_entity_poly.type
_entity_poly.pdbx_seq_one_letter_code
_entity_poly.pdbx_strand_id
1 'polypeptide(L)'
;MQPLFDAIASMSAPVDAQRIFHGRGGLHPECAHLSLDFFPPVWVLTSFKPATDGELAAIGAALERRWSQLAPGETLQWVFQCRHEGQSSTRLMGGSVPDPHWVTEEGVRYRVNVGRGQNHGLFLDMAEGRRWVRAFVKARPDAWSRVKVLNLFAYTCAFSVVALQAGARHVTNLDMSKGALAVGQQNHRANGVLAGASFVSVLSRPLLTLDQRRNYSSSLSPSLTSSTNA
;
A
#
# COMPACT_ATOMS: atom_id res chain seq x y z
N MET A 1 11.24 24.37 -2.05
CA MET A 1 10.48 23.67 -0.98
C MET A 1 9.19 24.37 -0.56
N GLN A 2 8.91 25.57 -1.05
CA GLN A 2 7.73 26.35 -0.66
C GLN A 2 6.41 25.59 -0.80
N PRO A 3 6.12 24.83 -1.90
CA PRO A 3 4.86 24.06 -2.01
C PRO A 3 4.62 23.05 -0.91
N LEU A 4 5.66 22.40 -0.37
CA LEU A 4 5.53 21.52 0.78
C LEU A 4 5.14 22.31 2.04
N PHE A 5 5.77 23.47 2.28
CA PHE A 5 5.42 24.32 3.42
C PHE A 5 4.00 24.86 3.32
N ASP A 6 3.54 25.24 2.13
CA ASP A 6 2.18 25.69 1.88
C ASP A 6 1.16 24.56 2.16
N ALA A 7 1.46 23.33 1.72
CA ALA A 7 0.63 22.17 2.02
C ALA A 7 0.57 21.89 3.54
N ILE A 8 1.70 21.97 4.24
CA ILE A 8 1.72 21.82 5.71
C ILE A 8 0.90 22.93 6.37
N ALA A 9 1.06 24.19 5.96
CA ALA A 9 0.36 25.31 6.55
C ALA A 9 -1.16 25.27 6.33
N SER A 10 -1.60 24.75 5.18
CA SER A 10 -3.02 24.73 4.79
C SER A 10 -3.75 23.42 5.17
N MET A 11 -3.04 22.36 5.59
CA MET A 11 -3.68 21.09 5.92
C MET A 11 -4.68 21.24 7.07
N SER A 12 -5.82 20.53 7.00
CA SER A 12 -6.73 20.30 8.11
C SER A 12 -6.24 19.17 9.00
N ALA A 13 -6.82 18.99 10.20
CA ALA A 13 -6.52 17.85 11.05
C ALA A 13 -6.95 16.54 10.35
N PRO A 14 -6.01 15.70 9.92
CA PRO A 14 -6.37 14.46 9.25
C PRO A 14 -6.82 13.42 10.27
N VAL A 15 -7.91 12.72 9.97
CA VAL A 15 -8.44 11.63 10.82
C VAL A 15 -7.95 10.28 10.31
N ASP A 16 -7.97 10.11 8.99
CA ASP A 16 -7.60 8.87 8.31
C ASP A 16 -6.19 8.93 7.71
N ALA A 17 -5.68 7.75 7.35
CA ALA A 17 -4.46 7.66 6.57
C ALA A 17 -4.64 8.32 5.20
N GLN A 18 -3.81 9.33 4.90
CA GLN A 18 -3.92 10.08 3.65
C GLN A 18 -2.62 10.74 3.23
N ARG A 19 -2.51 11.01 1.94
CA ARG A 19 -1.42 11.82 1.39
C ARG A 19 -1.74 13.29 1.52
N ILE A 20 -0.82 14.04 2.13
CA ILE A 20 -0.93 15.49 2.33
C ILE A 20 -0.23 16.25 1.21
N PHE A 21 0.94 15.76 0.77
CA PHE A 21 1.71 16.39 -0.28
C PHE A 21 2.31 15.36 -1.24
N HIS A 22 2.24 15.66 -2.54
CA HIS A 22 2.79 14.83 -3.58
C HIS A 22 3.57 15.65 -4.59
N GLY A 23 4.89 15.78 -4.38
CA GLY A 23 5.76 16.52 -5.29
C GLY A 23 6.04 15.82 -6.62
N ARG A 24 5.93 14.48 -6.66
CA ARG A 24 6.31 13.66 -7.83
C ARG A 24 5.39 13.76 -9.04
N GLY A 25 4.25 14.37 -8.91
CA GLY A 25 3.25 14.52 -9.98
C GLY A 25 3.59 15.56 -11.05
N GLY A 26 4.77 16.19 -11.01
CA GLY A 26 5.21 17.20 -11.98
C GLY A 26 4.67 18.60 -11.73
N LEU A 27 3.71 18.79 -10.81
CA LEU A 27 3.15 20.09 -10.45
C LEU A 27 4.12 20.97 -9.66
N HIS A 28 5.09 20.36 -8.97
CA HIS A 28 6.04 21.03 -8.08
C HIS A 28 7.47 20.55 -8.38
N PRO A 29 8.10 21.02 -9.48
CA PRO A 29 9.41 20.52 -9.93
C PRO A 29 10.51 20.62 -8.86
N GLU A 30 10.52 21.68 -8.04
CA GLU A 30 11.46 21.89 -6.94
C GLU A 30 11.24 20.92 -5.76
N CYS A 31 10.08 20.29 -5.67
CA CYS A 31 9.70 19.31 -4.66
C CYS A 31 9.42 17.91 -5.24
N ALA A 32 9.82 17.66 -6.51
CA ALA A 32 9.53 16.41 -7.21
C ALA A 32 10.08 15.15 -6.50
N HIS A 33 10.99 15.33 -5.56
CA HIS A 33 11.58 14.26 -4.76
C HIS A 33 10.86 14.02 -3.42
N LEU A 34 9.83 14.81 -3.07
CA LEU A 34 9.19 14.78 -1.75
C LEU A 34 7.76 14.26 -1.82
N SER A 35 7.36 13.53 -0.80
CA SER A 35 5.97 13.30 -0.43
C SER A 35 5.80 13.35 1.08
N LEU A 36 4.65 13.86 1.53
CA LEU A 36 4.26 13.87 2.93
C LEU A 36 2.96 13.10 3.07
N ASP A 37 3.02 12.04 3.84
CA ASP A 37 1.92 11.12 4.12
C ASP A 37 1.59 11.13 5.62
N PHE A 38 0.32 10.94 5.96
CA PHE A 38 -0.11 10.74 7.34
C PHE A 38 -0.64 9.32 7.52
N PHE A 39 -0.04 8.60 8.43
CA PHE A 39 -0.48 7.29 8.92
C PHE A 39 -0.76 7.44 10.42
N PRO A 40 -1.98 7.80 10.85
CA PRO A 40 -2.26 8.16 12.23
C PRO A 40 -1.60 7.24 13.26
N PRO A 41 -0.90 7.75 14.26
CA PRO A 41 -0.61 9.16 14.54
C PRO A 41 0.71 9.67 13.93
N VAL A 42 1.32 8.96 12.98
CA VAL A 42 2.68 9.21 12.48
C VAL A 42 2.68 9.91 11.13
N TRP A 43 3.43 11.00 11.04
CA TRP A 43 3.75 11.68 9.78
C TRP A 43 4.95 11.01 9.11
N VAL A 44 4.89 10.82 7.81
CA VAL A 44 5.95 10.19 7.04
C VAL A 44 6.38 11.14 5.92
N LEU A 45 7.56 11.74 6.08
CA LEU A 45 8.22 12.47 5.00
C LEU A 45 9.08 11.49 4.21
N THR A 46 8.75 11.26 2.95
CA THR A 46 9.58 10.46 2.04
C THR A 46 10.33 11.38 1.07
N SER A 47 11.65 11.19 0.97
CA SER A 47 12.48 11.84 -0.04
C SER A 47 13.15 10.81 -0.95
N PHE A 48 13.21 11.12 -2.25
CA PHE A 48 13.92 10.34 -3.26
C PHE A 48 15.31 10.92 -3.57
N LYS A 49 15.77 11.86 -2.73
CA LYS A 49 17.14 12.42 -2.69
C LYS A 49 17.58 12.53 -1.24
N PRO A 50 18.88 12.52 -0.97
CA PRO A 50 19.39 12.89 0.36
C PRO A 50 18.85 14.28 0.76
N ALA A 51 18.51 14.43 2.02
CA ALA A 51 18.11 15.70 2.61
C ALA A 51 19.16 16.12 3.64
N THR A 52 19.44 17.42 3.72
CA THR A 52 20.33 17.98 4.73
C THR A 52 19.62 18.06 6.08
N ASP A 53 20.39 18.06 7.17
CA ASP A 53 19.80 18.24 8.51
C ASP A 53 19.09 19.60 8.67
N GLY A 54 19.57 20.64 7.98
CA GLY A 54 18.91 21.94 7.95
C GLY A 54 17.55 21.91 7.28
N GLU A 55 17.41 21.21 6.15
CA GLU A 55 16.10 21.00 5.49
C GLU A 55 15.14 20.23 6.36
N LEU A 56 15.62 19.15 6.99
CA LEU A 56 14.80 18.35 7.89
C LEU A 56 14.37 19.12 9.15
N ALA A 57 15.27 19.93 9.71
CA ALA A 57 14.94 20.81 10.84
C ALA A 57 13.85 21.84 10.46
N ALA A 58 13.95 22.46 9.26
CA ALA A 58 12.96 23.42 8.80
C ALA A 58 11.58 22.77 8.56
N ILE A 59 11.55 21.57 7.97
CA ILE A 59 10.32 20.80 7.76
C ILE A 59 9.72 20.38 9.11
N GLY A 60 10.54 19.85 10.01
CA GLY A 60 10.11 19.48 11.37
C GLY A 60 9.49 20.64 12.12
N ALA A 61 10.13 21.83 12.09
CA ALA A 61 9.59 23.03 12.72
C ALA A 61 8.26 23.49 12.09
N ALA A 62 8.08 23.32 10.78
CA ALA A 62 6.82 23.63 10.12
C ALA A 62 5.71 22.65 10.53
N LEU A 63 6.01 21.36 10.58
CA LEU A 63 5.09 20.32 11.06
C LEU A 63 4.70 20.54 12.52
N GLU A 64 5.66 20.79 13.40
CA GLU A 64 5.44 21.04 14.84
C GLU A 64 4.51 22.23 15.05
N ARG A 65 4.80 23.35 14.39
CA ARG A 65 3.97 24.57 14.44
C ARG A 65 2.55 24.33 13.99
N ARG A 66 2.37 23.59 12.89
CA ARG A 66 1.03 23.28 12.39
C ARG A 66 0.31 22.27 13.26
N TRP A 67 1.01 21.21 13.69
CA TRP A 67 0.44 20.17 14.55
C TRP A 67 -0.03 20.73 15.89
N SER A 68 0.74 21.61 16.53
CA SER A 68 0.32 22.26 17.78
C SER A 68 -0.97 23.08 17.66
N GLN A 69 -1.29 23.56 16.47
CA GLN A 69 -2.58 24.26 16.19
C GLN A 69 -3.73 23.27 15.97
N LEU A 70 -3.46 22.14 15.30
CA LEU A 70 -4.47 21.15 14.91
C LEU A 70 -4.81 20.17 16.05
N ALA A 71 -3.82 19.83 16.86
CA ALA A 71 -3.92 18.88 17.98
C ALA A 71 -3.18 19.43 19.22
N PRO A 72 -3.73 20.45 19.88
CA PRO A 72 -3.08 21.05 21.04
C PRO A 72 -2.82 20.04 22.16
N GLY A 73 -1.57 19.97 22.62
CA GLY A 73 -1.12 19.04 23.65
C GLY A 73 -0.65 17.67 23.14
N GLU A 74 -0.89 17.36 21.88
CA GLU A 74 -0.41 16.12 21.27
C GLU A 74 1.03 16.27 20.76
N THR A 75 1.88 15.29 21.07
CA THR A 75 3.26 15.25 20.58
C THR A 75 3.29 14.92 19.08
N LEU A 76 4.03 15.70 18.29
CA LEU A 76 4.28 15.37 16.89
C LEU A 76 5.07 14.05 16.78
N GLN A 77 4.53 13.08 16.06
CA GLN A 77 5.19 11.82 15.77
C GLN A 77 5.52 11.79 14.27
N TRP A 78 6.79 11.75 13.92
CA TRP A 78 7.16 11.71 12.53
C TRP A 78 8.46 10.98 12.24
N VAL A 79 8.50 10.42 11.03
CA VAL A 79 9.65 9.72 10.50
C VAL A 79 10.08 10.35 9.16
N PHE A 80 11.36 10.33 8.90
CA PHE A 80 11.95 10.65 7.61
C PHE A 80 12.40 9.36 6.94
N GLN A 81 11.93 9.12 5.71
CA GLN A 81 12.35 8.01 4.88
C GLN A 81 13.10 8.55 3.65
N CYS A 82 14.35 8.14 3.48
CA CYS A 82 15.12 8.40 2.28
C CYS A 82 15.13 7.15 1.40
N ARG A 83 14.75 7.31 0.13
CA ARG A 83 14.80 6.26 -0.91
C ARG A 83 15.69 6.75 -2.04
N HIS A 84 16.96 6.40 -1.99
CA HIS A 84 17.95 6.88 -2.94
C HIS A 84 18.86 5.74 -3.40
N GLU A 85 19.17 5.67 -4.69
CA GLU A 85 20.05 4.66 -5.30
C GLU A 85 19.73 3.21 -4.92
N GLY A 86 18.44 2.87 -4.92
CA GLY A 86 17.98 1.51 -4.58
C GLY A 86 18.00 1.18 -3.09
N GLN A 87 18.49 2.08 -2.24
CA GLN A 87 18.49 1.93 -0.79
C GLN A 87 17.30 2.65 -0.16
N SER A 88 16.85 2.16 0.98
CA SER A 88 15.83 2.80 1.79
C SER A 88 16.28 2.84 3.25
N SER A 89 16.30 4.03 3.81
CA SER A 89 16.57 4.24 5.24
C SER A 89 15.41 5.00 5.88
N THR A 90 15.11 4.68 7.13
CA THR A 90 14.07 5.36 7.90
C THR A 90 14.66 5.85 9.21
N ARG A 91 14.44 7.12 9.54
CA ARG A 91 14.90 7.78 10.76
C ARG A 91 13.71 8.31 11.54
N LEU A 92 13.59 7.93 12.81
CA LEU A 92 12.63 8.57 13.73
C LEU A 92 13.11 9.99 14.03
N MET A 93 12.26 10.95 13.75
CA MET A 93 12.58 12.37 13.90
C MET A 93 11.93 13.00 15.13
N GLY A 94 10.79 12.47 15.57
CA GLY A 94 10.08 12.91 16.75
C GLY A 94 9.03 11.91 17.22
N GLY A 95 8.77 11.86 18.52
CA GLY A 95 7.78 10.98 19.13
C GLY A 95 8.12 9.50 19.06
N SER A 96 7.16 8.66 18.72
CA SER A 96 7.30 7.20 18.62
C SER A 96 6.47 6.64 17.46
N VAL A 97 6.78 5.41 17.04
CA VAL A 97 5.98 4.68 16.05
C VAL A 97 5.28 3.52 16.77
N PRO A 98 3.94 3.41 16.70
CA PRO A 98 3.21 2.29 17.28
C PRO A 98 3.63 0.93 16.70
N ASP A 99 3.67 -0.12 17.51
CA ASP A 99 3.82 -1.50 17.06
C ASP A 99 2.92 -2.43 17.90
N PRO A 100 1.88 -3.04 17.33
CA PRO A 100 1.47 -2.96 15.92
C PRO A 100 0.84 -1.60 15.57
N HIS A 101 1.13 -1.10 14.35
CA HIS A 101 0.58 0.15 13.85
C HIS A 101 -0.64 -0.12 12.97
N TRP A 102 -1.80 0.37 13.41
CA TRP A 102 -3.06 0.27 12.70
C TRP A 102 -3.57 1.65 12.33
N VAL A 103 -4.02 1.79 11.10
CA VAL A 103 -4.61 3.03 10.58
C VAL A 103 -6.00 2.75 10.01
N THR A 104 -6.78 3.81 9.81
CA THR A 104 -8.06 3.75 9.09
C THR A 104 -7.99 4.52 7.78
N GLU A 105 -8.80 4.09 6.82
CA GLU A 105 -9.16 4.83 5.62
C GLU A 105 -10.64 4.55 5.35
N GLU A 106 -11.49 5.57 5.50
CA GLU A 106 -12.95 5.48 5.32
C GLU A 106 -13.59 4.31 6.09
N GLY A 107 -13.19 4.15 7.35
CA GLY A 107 -13.71 3.12 8.25
C GLY A 107 -13.10 1.73 8.03
N VAL A 108 -12.18 1.55 7.09
CA VAL A 108 -11.44 0.31 6.88
C VAL A 108 -10.13 0.33 7.63
N ARG A 109 -9.84 -0.71 8.41
CA ARG A 109 -8.61 -0.82 9.19
C ARG A 109 -7.51 -1.52 8.41
N TYR A 110 -6.31 -0.94 8.44
CA TYR A 110 -5.13 -1.51 7.77
C TYR A 110 -3.94 -1.54 8.72
N ARG A 111 -3.22 -2.65 8.72
CA ARG A 111 -1.92 -2.74 9.38
C ARG A 111 -0.85 -2.12 8.49
N VAL A 112 -0.09 -1.19 9.07
CA VAL A 112 1.02 -0.51 8.39
C VAL A 112 2.32 -0.67 9.16
N ASN A 113 3.44 -0.35 8.52
CA ASN A 113 4.76 -0.29 9.13
C ASN A 113 5.52 0.88 8.52
N VAL A 114 5.57 1.99 9.25
CA VAL A 114 6.25 3.21 8.78
C VAL A 114 7.66 3.36 9.35
N GLY A 115 8.03 2.53 10.33
CA GLY A 115 9.34 2.58 10.98
C GLY A 115 10.46 1.88 10.21
N ARG A 116 10.13 1.06 9.22
CA ARG A 116 11.12 0.27 8.47
C ARG A 116 10.57 -0.20 7.13
N GLY A 117 11.49 -0.56 6.24
CA GLY A 117 11.15 -1.07 4.91
C GLY A 117 10.80 0.04 3.93
N GLN A 118 10.62 -0.34 2.68
CA GLN A 118 10.38 0.61 1.59
C GLN A 118 8.90 0.96 1.45
N ASN A 119 8.01 0.01 1.68
CA ASN A 119 6.56 0.17 1.53
C ASN A 119 5.88 0.06 2.89
N HIS A 120 4.94 0.96 3.16
CA HIS A 120 4.33 1.12 4.47
C HIS A 120 3.13 0.20 4.75
N GLY A 121 2.70 -0.61 3.79
CA GLY A 121 1.56 -1.52 3.96
C GLY A 121 0.25 -1.02 3.36
N LEU A 122 0.10 0.28 3.12
CA LEU A 122 -1.04 0.88 2.43
C LEU A 122 -0.55 1.91 1.41
N PHE A 123 -0.97 1.79 0.17
CA PHE A 123 -0.68 2.76 -0.88
C PHE A 123 -1.76 3.85 -0.88
N LEU A 124 -1.42 5.03 -0.36
CA LEU A 124 -2.36 6.15 -0.19
C LEU A 124 -2.78 6.78 -1.53
N ASP A 125 -1.93 6.71 -2.54
CA ASP A 125 -2.23 7.14 -3.91
C ASP A 125 -3.29 6.28 -4.60
N MET A 126 -3.59 5.10 -4.05
CA MET A 126 -4.64 4.22 -4.55
C MET A 126 -6.00 4.39 -3.84
N ALA A 127 -6.16 5.40 -2.99
CA ALA A 127 -7.40 5.65 -2.24
C ALA A 127 -8.61 5.83 -3.18
N GLU A 128 -8.47 6.62 -4.24
CA GLU A 128 -9.53 6.81 -5.25
C GLU A 128 -9.91 5.50 -5.95
N GLY A 129 -8.92 4.66 -6.27
CA GLY A 129 -9.17 3.34 -6.83
C GLY A 129 -9.97 2.45 -5.87
N ARG A 130 -9.69 2.50 -4.57
CA ARG A 130 -10.47 1.76 -3.55
C ARG A 130 -11.89 2.31 -3.41
N ARG A 131 -12.08 3.63 -3.45
CA ARG A 131 -13.41 4.27 -3.46
C ARG A 131 -14.22 3.82 -4.68
N TRP A 132 -13.58 3.82 -5.84
CA TRP A 132 -14.20 3.37 -7.08
C TRP A 132 -14.66 1.90 -6.98
N VAL A 133 -13.80 1.00 -6.50
CA VAL A 133 -14.16 -0.42 -6.30
C VAL A 133 -15.34 -0.56 -5.34
N ARG A 134 -15.32 0.18 -4.22
CA ARG A 134 -16.44 0.18 -3.27
C ARG A 134 -17.75 0.62 -3.92
N ALA A 135 -17.74 1.73 -4.64
CA ALA A 135 -18.91 2.26 -5.32
C ALA A 135 -19.41 1.31 -6.40
N PHE A 136 -18.50 0.78 -7.20
CA PHE A 136 -18.79 -0.15 -8.28
C PHE A 136 -19.46 -1.44 -7.79
N VAL A 137 -18.96 -2.00 -6.68
CA VAL A 137 -19.54 -3.20 -6.06
C VAL A 137 -20.91 -2.89 -5.47
N LYS A 138 -21.06 -1.82 -4.69
CA LYS A 138 -22.34 -1.41 -4.08
C LYS A 138 -23.44 -1.13 -5.08
N ALA A 139 -23.12 -0.63 -6.27
CA ALA A 139 -24.08 -0.31 -7.31
C ALA A 139 -24.71 -1.55 -7.99
N ARG A 140 -24.26 -2.77 -7.67
CA ARG A 140 -24.67 -4.02 -8.33
C ARG A 140 -24.99 -5.14 -7.34
N PRO A 141 -25.90 -4.95 -6.38
CA PRO A 141 -26.11 -5.91 -5.29
C PRO A 141 -26.47 -7.31 -5.81
N ASP A 142 -27.33 -7.43 -6.83
CA ASP A 142 -27.82 -8.73 -7.33
C ASP A 142 -26.78 -9.47 -8.19
N ALA A 143 -25.94 -8.75 -8.94
CA ALA A 143 -24.90 -9.35 -9.76
C ALA A 143 -23.72 -9.85 -8.91
N TRP A 144 -23.41 -9.16 -7.80
CA TRP A 144 -22.23 -9.41 -7.00
C TRP A 144 -22.35 -10.55 -6.00
N SER A 145 -23.57 -10.95 -5.63
CA SER A 145 -23.79 -12.17 -4.83
C SER A 145 -23.24 -13.43 -5.51
N ARG A 146 -22.92 -13.36 -6.81
CA ARG A 146 -22.41 -14.49 -7.63
C ARG A 146 -20.99 -14.27 -8.16
N VAL A 147 -20.47 -13.04 -8.15
CA VAL A 147 -19.17 -12.70 -8.77
C VAL A 147 -18.01 -12.96 -7.82
N LYS A 148 -17.00 -13.64 -8.33
CA LYS A 148 -15.69 -13.80 -7.67
C LYS A 148 -14.74 -12.75 -8.24
N VAL A 149 -13.99 -12.08 -7.37
CA VAL A 149 -12.99 -11.08 -7.74
C VAL A 149 -11.60 -11.71 -7.68
N LEU A 150 -10.78 -11.44 -8.70
CA LEU A 150 -9.36 -11.77 -8.70
C LEU A 150 -8.56 -10.48 -8.48
N ASN A 151 -7.85 -10.41 -7.37
CA ASN A 151 -6.97 -9.31 -7.00
C ASN A 151 -5.51 -9.71 -7.30
N LEU A 152 -4.98 -9.22 -8.40
CA LEU A 152 -3.60 -9.46 -8.83
C LEU A 152 -2.66 -8.42 -8.20
N PHE A 153 -1.42 -8.83 -7.90
CA PHE A 153 -0.45 -7.99 -7.20
C PHE A 153 -1.04 -7.42 -5.91
N ALA A 154 -1.66 -8.34 -5.15
CA ALA A 154 -2.56 -7.99 -4.08
C ALA A 154 -1.89 -7.27 -2.91
N TYR A 155 -0.57 -7.39 -2.76
CA TYR A 155 0.21 -6.81 -1.67
C TYR A 155 -0.44 -7.12 -0.31
N THR A 156 -0.81 -6.11 0.49
CA THR A 156 -1.54 -6.26 1.76
C THR A 156 -3.05 -6.36 1.60
N CYS A 157 -3.53 -6.59 0.39
CA CYS A 157 -4.90 -6.89 0.02
C CYS A 157 -5.93 -5.78 0.31
N ALA A 158 -5.54 -4.51 0.32
CA ALA A 158 -6.43 -3.39 0.65
C ALA A 158 -7.67 -3.33 -0.27
N PHE A 159 -7.51 -3.54 -1.58
CA PHE A 159 -8.63 -3.61 -2.53
C PHE A 159 -9.60 -4.76 -2.24
N SER A 160 -9.06 -5.91 -1.82
CA SER A 160 -9.86 -7.08 -1.46
C SER A 160 -10.76 -6.83 -0.26
N VAL A 161 -10.22 -6.20 0.79
CA VAL A 161 -10.99 -5.85 2.00
C VAL A 161 -12.17 -4.94 1.61
N VAL A 162 -11.91 -3.90 0.82
CA VAL A 162 -12.93 -2.95 0.35
C VAL A 162 -13.99 -3.63 -0.51
N ALA A 163 -13.58 -4.51 -1.44
CA ALA A 163 -14.52 -5.24 -2.29
C ALA A 163 -15.45 -6.16 -1.47
N LEU A 164 -14.90 -6.89 -0.48
CA LEU A 164 -15.70 -7.76 0.38
C LEU A 164 -16.65 -6.99 1.28
N GLN A 165 -16.21 -5.89 1.89
CA GLN A 165 -17.08 -5.01 2.69
C GLN A 165 -18.21 -4.38 1.84
N ALA A 166 -17.95 -4.16 0.56
CA ALA A 166 -18.95 -3.65 -0.38
C ALA A 166 -19.96 -4.70 -0.85
N GLY A 167 -19.75 -6.00 -0.51
CA GLY A 167 -20.68 -7.08 -0.83
C GLY A 167 -20.18 -8.10 -1.85
N ALA A 168 -18.92 -8.06 -2.28
CA ALA A 168 -18.37 -9.12 -3.12
C ALA A 168 -18.42 -10.48 -2.38
N ARG A 169 -18.83 -11.54 -3.09
CA ARG A 169 -18.98 -12.87 -2.49
C ARG A 169 -17.63 -13.50 -2.09
N HIS A 170 -16.65 -13.33 -2.93
CA HIS A 170 -15.31 -13.92 -2.73
C HIS A 170 -14.24 -13.14 -3.48
N VAL A 171 -13.08 -12.99 -2.85
CA VAL A 171 -11.89 -12.43 -3.51
C VAL A 171 -10.72 -13.40 -3.39
N THR A 172 -10.11 -13.72 -4.53
CA THR A 172 -8.81 -14.44 -4.56
C THR A 172 -7.69 -13.42 -4.67
N ASN A 173 -6.84 -13.37 -3.65
CA ASN A 173 -5.67 -12.49 -3.60
C ASN A 173 -4.43 -13.24 -4.08
N LEU A 174 -3.72 -12.69 -5.05
CA LEU A 174 -2.54 -13.29 -5.64
C LEU A 174 -1.37 -12.32 -5.57
N ASP A 175 -0.29 -12.73 -4.89
CA ASP A 175 0.94 -11.95 -4.75
C ASP A 175 2.17 -12.86 -4.61
N MET A 176 3.35 -12.34 -4.95
CA MET A 176 4.61 -13.06 -4.77
C MET A 176 5.08 -13.06 -3.30
N SER A 177 4.76 -12.00 -2.56
CA SER A 177 5.19 -11.78 -1.20
C SER A 177 4.28 -12.48 -0.20
N LYS A 178 4.74 -13.61 0.35
CA LYS A 178 4.06 -14.29 1.47
C LYS A 178 3.87 -13.37 2.68
N GLY A 179 4.87 -12.51 2.96
CA GLY A 179 4.79 -11.55 4.06
C GLY A 179 3.70 -10.50 3.86
N ALA A 180 3.55 -9.98 2.64
CA ALA A 180 2.48 -9.04 2.31
C ALA A 180 1.10 -9.71 2.41
N LEU A 181 0.94 -10.95 1.90
CA LEU A 181 -0.29 -11.71 2.04
C LEU A 181 -0.63 -12.02 3.51
N ALA A 182 0.37 -12.28 4.36
CA ALA A 182 0.13 -12.47 5.79
C ALA A 182 -0.41 -11.19 6.47
N VAL A 183 0.09 -10.02 6.10
CA VAL A 183 -0.50 -8.72 6.52
C VAL A 183 -1.91 -8.58 5.94
N GLY A 184 -2.12 -8.96 4.68
CA GLY A 184 -3.43 -8.99 4.04
C GLY A 184 -4.45 -9.82 4.83
N GLN A 185 -4.07 -11.01 5.31
CA GLN A 185 -4.93 -11.82 6.18
C GLN A 185 -5.28 -11.11 7.49
N GLN A 186 -4.33 -10.39 8.09
CA GLN A 186 -4.59 -9.59 9.28
C GLN A 186 -5.58 -8.46 9.01
N ASN A 187 -5.44 -7.77 7.87
CA ASN A 187 -6.37 -6.74 7.42
C ASN A 187 -7.78 -7.31 7.26
N HIS A 188 -7.93 -8.50 6.65
CA HIS A 188 -9.24 -9.15 6.50
C HIS A 188 -9.86 -9.52 7.86
N ARG A 189 -9.06 -10.06 8.80
CA ARG A 189 -9.53 -10.37 10.16
C ARG A 189 -10.00 -9.10 10.89
N ALA A 190 -9.20 -8.03 10.84
CA ALA A 190 -9.50 -6.77 11.51
C ALA A 190 -10.79 -6.09 11.00
N ASN A 191 -11.23 -6.46 9.79
CA ASN A 191 -12.43 -5.94 9.14
C ASN A 191 -13.58 -6.97 9.05
N GLY A 192 -13.44 -8.16 9.65
CA GLY A 192 -14.49 -9.18 9.70
C GLY A 192 -14.81 -9.88 8.37
N VAL A 193 -13.92 -9.80 7.37
CA VAL A 193 -14.18 -10.31 6.00
C VAL A 193 -13.27 -11.46 5.58
N LEU A 194 -12.57 -12.11 6.52
CA LEU A 194 -11.61 -13.16 6.21
C LEU A 194 -12.23 -14.37 5.49
N ALA A 195 -13.45 -14.75 5.85
CA ALA A 195 -14.14 -15.91 5.27
C ALA A 195 -14.41 -15.77 3.76
N GLY A 196 -14.50 -14.54 3.25
CA GLY A 196 -14.71 -14.25 1.84
C GLY A 196 -13.41 -14.18 1.01
N ALA A 197 -12.24 -14.50 1.58
CA ALA A 197 -10.94 -14.28 0.94
C ALA A 197 -10.11 -15.57 0.82
N SER A 198 -9.46 -15.74 -0.32
CA SER A 198 -8.37 -16.71 -0.52
C SER A 198 -7.06 -15.98 -0.77
N PHE A 199 -5.93 -16.58 -0.37
CA PHE A 199 -4.60 -16.00 -0.47
C PHE A 199 -3.67 -16.99 -1.15
N VAL A 200 -3.16 -16.63 -2.33
CA VAL A 200 -2.33 -17.48 -3.17
C VAL A 200 -0.98 -16.80 -3.38
N SER A 201 0.09 -17.41 -2.88
CA SER A 201 1.44 -16.97 -3.17
C SER A 201 1.94 -17.63 -4.45
N VAL A 202 2.28 -16.80 -5.44
CA VAL A 202 2.87 -17.26 -6.70
C VAL A 202 4.35 -16.92 -6.69
N LEU A 203 5.18 -17.95 -6.68
CA LEU A 203 6.60 -17.75 -6.96
C LEU A 203 6.73 -17.39 -8.43
N SER A 204 7.29 -16.22 -8.74
CA SER A 204 7.74 -15.92 -10.09
C SER A 204 8.83 -16.94 -10.45
N ARG A 205 8.49 -17.96 -11.24
CA ARG A 205 9.54 -18.74 -11.91
C ARG A 205 10.26 -17.77 -12.85
N PRO A 206 11.59 -17.77 -12.90
CA PRO A 206 12.29 -17.04 -13.95
C PRO A 206 11.67 -17.45 -15.27
N LEU A 207 11.39 -16.47 -16.13
CA LEU A 207 10.90 -16.74 -17.47
C LEU A 207 11.88 -17.75 -18.09
N LEU A 208 11.37 -18.94 -18.40
CA LEU A 208 12.16 -19.94 -19.12
C LEU A 208 12.71 -19.28 -20.37
N THR A 209 14.01 -19.38 -20.61
CA THR A 209 14.62 -18.95 -21.88
C THR A 209 13.91 -19.68 -23.03
N LEU A 210 13.96 -19.12 -24.25
CA LEU A 210 13.31 -19.75 -25.42
C LEU A 210 13.72 -21.21 -25.60
N ASP A 211 14.97 -21.58 -25.26
CA ASP A 211 15.46 -22.94 -25.29
C ASP A 211 14.82 -23.83 -24.21
N GLN A 212 14.57 -23.31 -23.01
CA GLN A 212 13.89 -24.05 -21.95
C GLN A 212 12.41 -24.28 -22.28
N ARG A 213 11.76 -23.37 -23.02
CA ARG A 213 10.38 -23.56 -23.48
C ARG A 213 10.26 -24.65 -24.52
N ARG A 214 11.23 -24.79 -25.43
CA ARG A 214 11.26 -25.89 -26.42
C ARG A 214 11.35 -27.26 -25.77
N ASN A 215 12.17 -27.41 -24.74
CA ASN A 215 12.32 -28.68 -24.02
C ASN A 215 11.08 -29.05 -23.18
N TYR A 216 10.28 -28.07 -22.73
CA TYR A 216 9.05 -28.35 -21.98
C TYR A 216 7.88 -28.79 -22.87
N SER A 217 7.82 -28.31 -24.13
CA SER A 217 6.79 -28.74 -25.08
C SER A 217 7.05 -30.15 -25.62
N SER A 218 8.30 -30.60 -25.69
CA SER A 218 8.64 -31.96 -26.15
C SER A 218 8.39 -33.04 -25.09
N SER A 219 8.30 -32.67 -23.80
CA SER A 219 8.00 -33.62 -22.71
C SER A 219 6.51 -33.85 -22.46
N LEU A 220 5.63 -33.12 -23.14
CA LEU A 220 4.17 -33.21 -22.99
C LEU A 220 3.46 -33.94 -24.14
N SER A 221 4.19 -34.59 -25.06
CA SER A 221 3.57 -35.40 -26.11
C SER A 221 3.13 -36.74 -25.54
N PRO A 222 1.83 -37.08 -25.48
CA PRO A 222 1.39 -38.40 -25.09
C PRO A 222 1.80 -39.40 -26.20
N SER A 223 2.50 -40.45 -25.83
CA SER A 223 2.74 -41.60 -26.67
C SER A 223 1.40 -42.28 -26.97
N LEU A 224 0.85 -42.02 -28.16
CA LEU A 224 -0.22 -42.86 -28.71
C LEU A 224 0.38 -44.20 -29.12
N THR A 225 0.30 -45.18 -28.25
CA THR A 225 0.49 -46.60 -28.62
C THR A 225 -0.80 -47.09 -29.27
N SER A 226 -0.81 -47.19 -30.55
CA SER A 226 -1.81 -47.94 -31.30
C SER A 226 -1.54 -49.44 -31.09
N SER A 227 -2.38 -50.11 -30.33
CA SER A 227 -2.48 -51.56 -30.32
C SER A 227 -3.53 -51.97 -31.35
N THR A 228 -3.10 -52.31 -32.58
CA THR A 228 -3.85 -53.12 -33.52
C THR A 228 -3.70 -54.56 -33.08
N ASN A 229 -4.79 -55.20 -32.66
CA ASN A 229 -4.92 -56.65 -32.59
C ASN A 229 -5.75 -57.11 -33.80
N ALA A 230 -5.15 -58.06 -34.49
CA ALA A 230 -5.79 -58.93 -35.48
C ALA A 230 -6.67 -59.98 -34.80
#